data_bed41cefaeefd76599727ff11d91e865
#
_entry.id   bed41cefaeefd76599727ff11d91e865
#
_cell.length_a   1.000
_cell.length_b   1.000
_cell.length_c   1.000
_cell.angle_alpha   90.00
_cell.angle_beta   90.00
_cell.angle_gamma   90.00
#
_symmetry.space_group_name_H-M   'P 1'
#
loop_
_entity.id
_entity.type
_entity.pdbx_description
1 polymer ?
#
loop_
_entity_poly.entity_id
_entity_poly.type
_entity_poly.pdbx_seq_one_letter_code
_entity_poly.pdbx_strand_id
1 'polypeptide(L)'
;MKIIGKLLKLAGKIVLTLLAFLLVCILLYFGKLKFEELQAHREIKEVQAEMKPLSAEYIPENISILSIGEAAHGCKEMQELKLSVFKEMVEKRGFTAFALEADYGECAEINRYIQGGEGSAEEMVQKFAFPIYHTKEMAELISWMREWNESAPEEKKVRFYGFDMQDPEGSYAFLKEYSLSHKLTSEEEFAKNLDCIKDENFSLNEKNAGEVIAFLDSLEEKVEKSPEEAQKEPGNTADEQEATDKQAFKENLDFLMELNTVRQAAETWLSKENSSVLRDQDMEENVKKILEIEQKIGSGKLVISAHXXXXRFRKACYFCS
;
A
#
# COMPACT_ATOMS: atom_id res chain seq x y z
N MET A 1 11.55 66.42 35.51
CA MET A 1 11.09 66.43 34.12
C MET A 1 12.22 66.16 33.10
N LYS A 2 13.39 66.80 33.16
CA LYS A 2 14.46 66.57 32.16
C LYS A 2 15.03 65.16 32.12
N ILE A 3 15.10 64.41 33.23
CA ILE A 3 15.63 63.06 33.31
C ILE A 3 14.64 62.07 32.63
N ILE A 4 13.33 62.19 32.86
CA ILE A 4 12.27 61.35 32.27
C ILE A 4 12.30 61.50 30.74
N GLY A 5 12.45 62.74 30.23
CA GLY A 5 12.56 62.97 28.78
C GLY A 5 13.81 62.34 28.15
N LYS A 6 14.92 62.24 28.84
CA LYS A 6 16.14 61.57 28.38
C LYS A 6 15.92 60.03 28.33
N LEU A 7 15.27 59.45 29.35
CA LEU A 7 14.96 58.01 29.42
C LEU A 7 13.99 57.63 28.32
N LEU A 8 12.96 58.40 28.04
CA LEU A 8 12.02 58.15 26.95
C LEU A 8 12.71 58.17 25.58
N LYS A 9 13.62 59.15 25.35
CA LYS A 9 14.40 59.23 24.10
C LYS A 9 15.35 58.04 23.95
N LEU A 10 15.96 57.57 25.03
CA LEU A 10 16.84 56.39 25.00
C LEU A 10 16.02 55.11 24.71
N ALA A 11 14.87 54.93 25.38
CA ALA A 11 13.98 53.81 25.13
C ALA A 11 13.50 53.78 23.67
N GLY A 12 13.12 54.94 23.12
CA GLY A 12 12.74 55.07 21.70
C GLY A 12 13.85 54.65 20.73
N LYS A 13 15.10 55.04 21.03
CA LYS A 13 16.26 54.61 20.21
C LYS A 13 16.45 53.09 20.27
N ILE A 14 16.36 52.52 21.47
CA ILE A 14 16.51 51.05 21.65
C ILE A 14 15.43 50.32 20.83
N VAL A 15 14.17 50.72 20.94
CA VAL A 15 13.06 50.14 20.18
C VAL A 15 13.32 50.25 18.68
N LEU A 16 13.72 51.40 18.20
CA LEU A 16 13.99 51.60 16.77
C LEU A 16 15.16 50.74 16.28
N THR A 17 16.20 50.56 17.08
CA THR A 17 17.33 49.67 16.75
C THR A 17 16.87 48.21 16.68
N LEU A 18 16.04 47.78 17.62
CA LEU A 18 15.49 46.39 17.63
C LEU A 18 14.60 46.15 16.41
N LEU A 19 13.76 47.12 16.04
CA LEU A 19 12.92 47.02 14.84
C LEU A 19 13.77 46.95 13.55
N ALA A 20 14.82 47.79 13.46
CA ALA A 20 15.74 47.75 12.34
C ALA A 20 16.46 46.41 12.25
N PHE A 21 16.91 45.87 13.38
CA PHE A 21 17.55 44.56 13.45
C PHE A 21 16.58 43.45 12.99
N LEU A 22 15.34 43.49 13.51
CA LEU A 22 14.32 42.54 13.13
C LEU A 22 14.03 42.56 11.61
N LEU A 23 13.94 43.79 11.06
CA LEU A 23 13.74 43.96 9.61
C LEU A 23 14.90 43.34 8.82
N VAL A 24 16.14 43.56 9.24
CA VAL A 24 17.32 42.94 8.60
C VAL A 24 17.22 41.40 8.67
N CYS A 25 16.85 40.83 9.82
CA CYS A 25 16.69 39.38 9.98
C CYS A 25 15.59 38.82 9.02
N ILE A 26 14.49 39.55 8.91
CA ILE A 26 13.40 39.18 7.98
C ILE A 26 13.89 39.20 6.52
N LEU A 27 14.61 40.28 6.14
CA LEU A 27 15.14 40.40 4.77
C LEU A 27 16.17 39.29 4.46
N LEU A 28 17.03 38.95 5.42
CA LEU A 28 18.00 37.87 5.26
C LEU A 28 17.30 36.50 5.13
N TYR A 29 16.25 36.29 5.93
CA TYR A 29 15.45 35.04 5.86
C TYR A 29 14.79 34.91 4.49
N PHE A 30 14.09 35.93 4.01
CA PHE A 30 13.45 35.88 2.68
C PHE A 30 14.50 35.83 1.56
N GLY A 31 15.63 36.48 1.73
CA GLY A 31 16.75 36.38 0.80
C GLY A 31 17.30 34.98 0.67
N LYS A 32 17.42 34.27 1.80
CA LYS A 32 17.84 32.87 1.83
C LYS A 32 16.83 32.00 1.11
N LEU A 33 15.52 32.13 1.42
CA LEU A 33 14.46 31.36 0.77
C LEU A 33 14.47 31.55 -0.75
N LYS A 34 14.62 32.81 -1.18
CA LYS A 34 14.66 33.10 -2.63
C LYS A 34 15.90 32.54 -3.32
N PHE A 35 17.02 32.52 -2.62
CA PHE A 35 18.26 31.92 -3.12
C PHE A 35 18.10 30.39 -3.27
N GLU A 36 17.53 29.74 -2.28
CA GLU A 36 17.24 28.27 -2.32
C GLU A 36 16.29 27.95 -3.46
N GLU A 37 15.25 28.76 -3.66
CA GLU A 37 14.30 28.61 -4.77
C GLU A 37 15.02 28.71 -6.13
N LEU A 38 15.88 29.72 -6.30
CA LEU A 38 16.63 29.90 -7.54
C LEU A 38 17.61 28.76 -7.80
N GLN A 39 18.25 28.25 -6.75
CA GLN A 39 19.14 27.09 -6.84
C GLN A 39 18.36 25.84 -7.26
N ALA A 40 17.24 25.58 -6.61
CA ALA A 40 16.36 24.45 -6.94
C ALA A 40 15.88 24.52 -8.41
N HIS A 41 15.48 25.71 -8.87
CA HIS A 41 15.08 25.91 -10.27
C HIS A 41 16.21 25.57 -11.26
N ARG A 42 17.44 25.94 -10.91
CA ARG A 42 18.60 25.62 -11.78
C ARG A 42 18.85 24.12 -11.82
N GLU A 43 18.85 23.48 -10.66
CA GLU A 43 19.05 22.03 -10.54
C GLU A 43 17.96 21.25 -11.31
N ILE A 44 16.69 21.68 -11.18
CA ILE A 44 15.57 21.11 -11.91
C ILE A 44 15.80 21.20 -13.43
N LYS A 45 16.22 22.34 -13.93
CA LYS A 45 16.52 22.53 -15.38
C LYS A 45 17.63 21.60 -15.85
N GLU A 46 18.68 21.41 -15.05
CA GLU A 46 19.78 20.50 -15.37
C GLU A 46 19.26 19.05 -15.45
N VAL A 47 18.46 18.62 -14.46
CA VAL A 47 17.83 17.29 -14.46
C VAL A 47 16.91 17.14 -15.68
N GLN A 48 16.02 18.12 -15.92
CA GLN A 48 15.09 18.09 -17.06
C GLN A 48 15.78 17.93 -18.40
N ALA A 49 16.97 18.51 -18.55
CA ALA A 49 17.74 18.42 -19.80
C ALA A 49 18.23 16.98 -20.06
N GLU A 50 18.34 16.15 -19.03
CA GLU A 50 18.79 14.76 -19.13
C GLU A 50 17.64 13.76 -19.07
N MET A 51 16.42 14.21 -18.74
CA MET A 51 15.25 13.36 -18.63
C MET A 51 14.88 12.77 -20.00
N LYS A 52 14.50 11.51 -19.98
CA LYS A 52 14.00 10.78 -21.16
C LYS A 52 12.51 10.47 -20.95
N PRO A 53 11.74 10.37 -22.03
CA PRO A 53 10.35 9.90 -21.90
C PRO A 53 10.30 8.53 -21.23
N LEU A 54 9.23 8.29 -20.48
CA LEU A 54 8.99 6.97 -19.90
C LEU A 54 8.93 5.93 -21.03
N SER A 55 9.74 4.89 -20.92
CA SER A 55 9.71 3.79 -21.89
C SER A 55 10.26 2.51 -21.24
N ALA A 56 9.60 1.41 -21.51
CA ALA A 56 10.03 0.07 -21.11
C ALA A 56 11.45 -0.26 -21.64
N GLU A 57 11.89 0.40 -22.72
CA GLU A 57 13.20 0.19 -23.31
C GLU A 57 14.36 0.47 -22.34
N TYR A 58 14.16 1.39 -21.39
CA TYR A 58 15.18 1.77 -20.41
C TYR A 58 15.17 0.86 -19.16
N ILE A 59 14.20 -0.06 -19.08
CA ILE A 59 14.04 -0.95 -17.93
C ILE A 59 14.63 -2.32 -18.29
N PRO A 60 15.56 -2.85 -17.47
CA PRO A 60 16.15 -4.17 -17.74
C PRO A 60 15.09 -5.26 -17.90
N GLU A 61 15.31 -6.19 -18.83
CA GLU A 61 14.32 -7.25 -19.13
C GLU A 61 14.18 -8.28 -18.02
N ASN A 62 15.22 -8.46 -17.23
CA ASN A 62 15.31 -9.52 -16.22
C ASN A 62 14.84 -9.11 -14.83
N ILE A 63 14.14 -7.97 -14.69
CA ILE A 63 13.61 -7.55 -13.39
C ILE A 63 12.26 -8.24 -13.09
N SER A 64 12.07 -8.59 -11.82
CA SER A 64 10.80 -9.11 -11.31
C SER A 64 9.99 -8.04 -10.55
N ILE A 65 10.65 -7.02 -10.03
CA ILE A 65 9.99 -5.94 -9.31
C ILE A 65 10.40 -4.59 -9.91
N LEU A 66 9.40 -3.76 -10.21
CA LEU A 66 9.58 -2.34 -10.55
C LEU A 66 8.92 -1.48 -9.48
N SER A 67 9.68 -0.59 -8.84
CA SER A 67 9.15 0.29 -7.80
C SER A 67 8.88 1.70 -8.32
N ILE A 68 7.72 2.24 -8.01
CA ILE A 68 7.34 3.64 -8.23
C ILE A 68 7.31 4.34 -6.87
N GLY A 69 8.24 5.26 -6.64
CA GLY A 69 8.28 6.06 -5.41
C GLY A 69 7.39 7.30 -5.53
N GLU A 70 6.54 7.52 -4.54
CA GLU A 70 5.71 8.73 -4.43
C GLU A 70 6.37 9.71 -3.45
N ALA A 71 6.76 10.90 -3.95
CA ALA A 71 7.46 11.90 -3.14
C ALA A 71 6.53 12.69 -2.21
N ALA A 72 5.24 12.76 -2.55
CA ALA A 72 4.22 13.47 -1.76
C ALA A 72 2.83 12.93 -2.10
N HIS A 73 2.07 12.63 -1.08
CA HIS A 73 0.67 12.21 -1.26
C HIS A 73 -0.18 13.33 -1.87
N GLY A 74 -1.18 12.98 -2.63
CA GLY A 74 -2.12 13.93 -3.23
C GLY A 74 -1.61 14.66 -4.46
N CYS A 75 -0.42 14.31 -4.95
CA CYS A 75 0.10 14.87 -6.20
C CYS A 75 -0.50 14.13 -7.39
N LYS A 76 -1.31 14.83 -8.18
CA LYS A 76 -2.02 14.27 -9.33
C LYS A 76 -1.07 13.54 -10.29
N GLU A 77 0.05 14.16 -10.63
CA GLU A 77 1.02 13.62 -11.58
C GLU A 77 1.62 12.29 -11.10
N MET A 78 1.78 12.14 -9.77
CA MET A 78 2.23 10.88 -9.18
C MET A 78 1.16 9.77 -9.32
N GLN A 79 -0.11 10.14 -9.19
CA GLN A 79 -1.21 9.19 -9.37
C GLN A 79 -1.33 8.77 -10.84
N GLU A 80 -1.28 9.73 -11.79
CA GLU A 80 -1.29 9.45 -13.23
C GLU A 80 -0.11 8.56 -13.66
N LEU A 81 1.04 8.74 -13.02
CA LEU A 81 2.24 7.95 -13.31
C LEU A 81 2.03 6.46 -13.02
N LYS A 82 1.27 6.10 -11.97
CA LYS A 82 0.99 4.70 -11.62
C LYS A 82 0.36 3.95 -12.80
N LEU A 83 -0.71 4.51 -13.38
CA LEU A 83 -1.37 3.92 -14.55
C LEU A 83 -0.41 3.87 -15.74
N SER A 84 0.28 4.97 -16.04
CA SER A 84 1.17 5.06 -17.21
C SER A 84 2.29 4.02 -17.14
N VAL A 85 2.94 3.88 -15.98
CA VAL A 85 4.02 2.90 -15.79
C VAL A 85 3.46 1.48 -15.83
N PHE A 86 2.38 1.21 -15.09
CA PHE A 86 1.83 -0.14 -15.01
C PHE A 86 1.38 -0.62 -16.41
N LYS A 87 0.67 0.21 -17.14
CA LYS A 87 0.24 -0.08 -18.52
C LYS A 87 1.42 -0.45 -19.42
N GLU A 88 2.47 0.36 -19.41
CA GLU A 88 3.70 0.12 -20.17
C GLU A 88 4.33 -1.23 -19.80
N MET A 89 4.36 -1.56 -18.51
CA MET A 89 4.94 -2.83 -18.01
C MET A 89 4.08 -4.04 -18.39
N VAL A 90 2.76 -3.91 -18.31
CA VAL A 90 1.84 -4.99 -18.72
C VAL A 90 1.97 -5.25 -20.22
N GLU A 91 1.83 -4.21 -21.03
CA GLU A 91 1.80 -4.31 -22.50
C GLU A 91 3.13 -4.78 -23.10
N LYS A 92 4.26 -4.32 -22.57
CA LYS A 92 5.58 -4.51 -23.20
C LYS A 92 6.51 -5.47 -22.46
N ARG A 93 6.30 -5.71 -21.17
CA ARG A 93 7.19 -6.53 -20.33
C ARG A 93 6.47 -7.70 -19.65
N GLY A 94 5.14 -7.81 -19.86
CA GLY A 94 4.37 -8.94 -19.35
C GLY A 94 4.25 -8.97 -17.82
N PHE A 95 4.21 -7.80 -17.17
CA PHE A 95 3.88 -7.72 -15.74
C PHE A 95 2.41 -8.05 -15.56
N THR A 96 2.06 -8.76 -14.48
CA THR A 96 0.68 -9.14 -14.18
C THR A 96 0.20 -8.68 -12.81
N ALA A 97 1.02 -7.97 -12.05
CA ALA A 97 0.64 -7.55 -10.71
C ALA A 97 1.01 -6.10 -10.42
N PHE A 98 0.10 -5.40 -9.75
CA PHE A 98 0.32 -4.07 -9.16
C PHE A 98 0.07 -4.17 -7.67
N ALA A 99 1.00 -3.69 -6.85
CA ALA A 99 0.82 -3.64 -5.41
C ALA A 99 1.01 -2.22 -4.89
N LEU A 100 0.12 -1.81 -3.98
CA LEU A 100 0.04 -0.46 -3.42
C LEU A 100 0.37 -0.49 -1.93
N GLU A 101 0.98 0.57 -1.41
CA GLU A 101 1.12 0.82 0.02
C GLU A 101 -0.26 1.13 0.62
N ALA A 102 -1.09 0.11 0.72
CA ALA A 102 -2.45 0.12 1.23
C ALA A 102 -2.71 -1.26 1.84
N ASP A 103 -3.73 -1.38 2.65
CA ASP A 103 -4.03 -2.61 3.37
C ASP A 103 -4.37 -3.77 2.40
N TYR A 104 -3.94 -4.98 2.75
CA TYR A 104 -4.16 -6.15 1.88
C TYR A 104 -5.65 -6.42 1.68
N GLY A 105 -6.45 -6.43 2.74
CA GLY A 105 -7.88 -6.77 2.68
C GLY A 105 -8.69 -5.83 1.79
N GLU A 106 -8.48 -4.52 1.92
CA GLU A 106 -9.17 -3.53 1.05
C GLU A 106 -8.73 -3.66 -0.41
N CYS A 107 -7.45 -3.95 -0.66
CA CYS A 107 -6.95 -4.19 -2.03
C CYS A 107 -7.44 -5.53 -2.60
N ALA A 108 -7.63 -6.54 -1.77
CA ALA A 108 -8.23 -7.82 -2.19
C ALA A 108 -9.67 -7.63 -2.68
N GLU A 109 -10.45 -6.74 -2.04
CA GLU A 109 -11.79 -6.39 -2.49
C GLU A 109 -11.75 -5.71 -3.87
N ILE A 110 -10.82 -4.77 -4.05
CA ILE A 110 -10.59 -4.11 -5.36
C ILE A 110 -10.19 -5.17 -6.40
N ASN A 111 -9.31 -6.10 -6.03
CA ASN A 111 -8.90 -7.18 -6.94
C ASN A 111 -10.09 -8.06 -7.35
N ARG A 112 -11.01 -8.39 -6.44
CA ARG A 112 -12.23 -9.14 -6.78
C ARG A 112 -13.04 -8.41 -7.86
N TYR A 113 -13.20 -7.09 -7.74
CA TYR A 113 -13.83 -6.27 -8.79
C TYR A 113 -13.09 -6.38 -10.12
N ILE A 114 -11.76 -6.21 -10.11
CA ILE A 114 -10.92 -6.28 -11.33
C ILE A 114 -11.04 -7.66 -12.02
N GLN A 115 -11.24 -8.74 -11.24
CA GLN A 115 -11.41 -10.10 -11.76
C GLN A 115 -12.84 -10.41 -12.23
N GLY A 116 -13.73 -9.44 -12.25
CA GLY A 116 -15.09 -9.64 -12.77
C GLY A 116 -16.21 -9.47 -11.74
N GLY A 117 -15.90 -9.08 -10.52
CA GLY A 117 -16.88 -8.81 -9.47
C GLY A 117 -17.77 -7.59 -9.76
N GLU A 118 -18.82 -7.44 -8.98
CA GLU A 118 -19.79 -6.33 -9.12
C GLU A 118 -19.21 -5.01 -8.60
N GLY A 119 -19.79 -3.89 -9.01
CA GLY A 119 -19.44 -2.55 -8.57
C GLY A 119 -18.90 -1.67 -9.67
N SER A 120 -18.25 -0.58 -9.29
CA SER A 120 -17.60 0.38 -10.20
C SER A 120 -16.23 0.77 -9.63
N ALA A 121 -15.36 1.30 -10.49
CA ALA A 121 -14.04 1.78 -10.06
C ALA A 121 -14.17 2.92 -9.04
N GLU A 122 -15.20 3.78 -9.19
CA GLU A 122 -15.50 4.88 -8.27
C GLU A 122 -15.92 4.37 -6.89
N GLU A 123 -16.63 3.24 -6.82
CA GLU A 123 -16.96 2.58 -5.55
C GLU A 123 -15.72 1.93 -4.94
N MET A 124 -14.88 1.31 -5.77
CA MET A 124 -13.67 0.63 -5.30
C MET A 124 -12.68 1.60 -4.64
N VAL A 125 -12.50 2.82 -5.16
CA VAL A 125 -11.59 3.78 -4.51
C VAL A 125 -12.09 4.21 -3.12
N GLN A 126 -13.38 4.09 -2.83
CA GLN A 126 -13.92 4.40 -1.50
C GLN A 126 -13.64 3.29 -0.48
N LYS A 127 -13.13 2.14 -0.92
CA LYS A 127 -12.74 1.02 -0.03
C LYS A 127 -11.41 1.27 0.68
N PHE A 128 -10.57 2.15 0.14
CA PHE A 128 -9.33 2.50 0.81
C PHE A 128 -9.62 3.25 2.11
N ALA A 129 -9.03 2.84 3.21
CA ALA A 129 -9.09 3.54 4.51
C ALA A 129 -8.48 4.95 4.41
N PHE A 130 -7.45 5.10 3.59
CA PHE A 130 -6.77 6.39 3.46
C PHE A 130 -7.33 7.22 2.29
N PRO A 131 -7.95 8.39 2.57
CA PRO A 131 -8.52 9.25 1.52
C PRO A 131 -7.54 9.74 0.46
N ILE A 132 -6.24 9.59 0.67
CA ILE A 132 -5.21 9.93 -0.32
C ILE A 132 -5.37 9.13 -1.62
N TYR A 133 -6.06 7.98 -1.55
CA TYR A 133 -6.34 7.13 -2.71
C TYR A 133 -7.75 7.36 -3.30
N HIS A 134 -8.61 8.19 -2.65
CA HIS A 134 -9.95 8.52 -3.17
C HIS A 134 -9.82 9.52 -4.33
N THR A 135 -9.16 9.12 -5.39
CA THR A 135 -8.84 10.00 -6.52
C THR A 135 -9.38 9.43 -7.83
N LYS A 136 -9.66 10.34 -8.76
CA LYS A 136 -10.06 9.98 -10.12
C LYS A 136 -8.98 9.13 -10.81
N GLU A 137 -7.72 9.47 -10.58
CA GLU A 137 -6.57 8.79 -11.19
C GLU A 137 -6.44 7.34 -10.70
N MET A 138 -6.74 7.10 -9.42
CA MET A 138 -6.78 5.73 -8.89
C MET A 138 -7.97 4.95 -9.48
N ALA A 139 -9.13 5.59 -9.61
CA ALA A 139 -10.29 4.99 -10.29
C ALA A 139 -9.96 4.64 -11.75
N GLU A 140 -9.23 5.52 -12.44
CA GLU A 140 -8.78 5.27 -13.83
C GLU A 140 -7.83 4.06 -13.92
N LEU A 141 -6.93 3.88 -12.95
CA LEU A 141 -6.06 2.70 -12.89
C LEU A 141 -6.90 1.42 -12.71
N ILE A 142 -7.81 1.43 -11.74
CA ILE A 142 -8.68 0.27 -11.43
C ILE A 142 -9.59 -0.07 -12.63
N SER A 143 -10.17 0.96 -13.27
CA SER A 143 -11.01 0.80 -14.46
C SER A 143 -10.22 0.16 -15.62
N TRP A 144 -9.01 0.69 -15.88
CA TRP A 144 -8.15 0.14 -16.94
C TRP A 144 -7.78 -1.32 -16.66
N MET A 145 -7.49 -1.68 -15.41
CA MET A 145 -7.16 -3.07 -15.03
C MET A 145 -8.36 -4.00 -15.29
N ARG A 146 -9.58 -3.54 -14.94
CA ARG A 146 -10.82 -4.26 -15.23
C ARG A 146 -11.00 -4.49 -16.74
N GLU A 147 -10.91 -3.40 -17.52
CA GLU A 147 -11.07 -3.43 -18.99
C GLU A 147 -10.04 -4.37 -19.64
N TRP A 148 -8.78 -4.33 -19.17
CA TRP A 148 -7.74 -5.24 -19.63
C TRP A 148 -8.16 -6.70 -19.40
N ASN A 149 -8.60 -7.02 -18.18
CA ASN A 149 -8.94 -8.39 -17.78
C ASN A 149 -10.15 -8.94 -18.53
N GLU A 150 -11.07 -8.09 -18.99
CA GLU A 150 -12.23 -8.52 -19.79
C GLU A 150 -11.83 -9.14 -21.14
N SER A 151 -10.70 -8.73 -21.68
CA SER A 151 -10.23 -9.18 -23.00
C SER A 151 -8.96 -10.04 -22.96
N ALA A 152 -8.23 -10.00 -21.85
CA ALA A 152 -6.96 -10.70 -21.71
C ALA A 152 -7.16 -12.20 -21.50
N PRO A 153 -6.31 -13.06 -22.10
CA PRO A 153 -6.31 -14.48 -21.74
C PRO A 153 -5.87 -14.65 -20.27
N GLU A 154 -6.28 -15.73 -19.64
CA GLU A 154 -6.15 -15.95 -18.19
C GLU A 154 -4.73 -15.69 -17.66
N GLU A 155 -3.72 -16.18 -18.37
CA GLU A 155 -2.30 -16.04 -17.97
C GLU A 155 -1.76 -14.61 -18.10
N LYS A 156 -2.53 -13.69 -18.71
CA LYS A 156 -2.18 -12.26 -18.85
C LYS A 156 -3.08 -11.33 -18.04
N LYS A 157 -4.03 -11.89 -17.31
CA LYS A 157 -4.87 -11.08 -16.42
C LYS A 157 -4.02 -10.41 -15.35
N VAL A 158 -4.36 -9.18 -15.05
CA VAL A 158 -3.65 -8.39 -14.05
C VAL A 158 -4.36 -8.47 -12.69
N ARG A 159 -3.60 -8.31 -11.61
CA ARG A 159 -4.07 -8.40 -10.22
C ARG A 159 -3.62 -7.19 -9.43
N PHE A 160 -4.44 -6.80 -8.46
CA PHE A 160 -4.19 -5.68 -7.56
C PHE A 160 -3.98 -6.21 -6.15
N TYR A 161 -2.94 -5.76 -5.48
CA TYR A 161 -2.58 -6.17 -4.12
C TYR A 161 -2.32 -4.96 -3.22
N GLY A 162 -2.56 -5.12 -1.92
CA GLY A 162 -2.01 -4.27 -0.88
C GLY A 162 -0.85 -4.97 -0.18
N PHE A 163 0.06 -4.21 0.39
CA PHE A 163 1.16 -4.81 1.17
C PHE A 163 1.36 -4.16 2.55
N ASP A 164 0.46 -3.26 2.94
CA ASP A 164 0.44 -2.61 4.26
C ASP A 164 -0.54 -3.34 5.20
N MET A 165 -0.55 -2.95 6.48
CA MET A 165 -1.37 -3.57 7.51
C MET A 165 -1.91 -2.57 8.54
N GLN A 166 -1.95 -1.29 8.22
CA GLN A 166 -2.33 -0.23 9.17
C GLN A 166 -3.83 -0.22 9.50
N ASP A 167 -4.66 -0.71 8.61
CA ASP A 167 -6.11 -0.74 8.80
C ASP A 167 -6.65 -2.16 8.47
N PRO A 168 -6.60 -3.07 9.44
CA PRO A 168 -6.97 -4.46 9.19
C PRO A 168 -8.47 -4.72 9.04
N GLU A 169 -9.34 -3.68 9.13
CA GLU A 169 -10.78 -3.86 8.99
C GLU A 169 -11.16 -4.48 7.65
N GLY A 170 -10.46 -4.10 6.58
CA GLY A 170 -10.70 -4.65 5.23
C GLY A 170 -10.65 -6.18 5.18
N SER A 171 -9.85 -6.81 6.06
CA SER A 171 -9.73 -8.27 6.14
C SER A 171 -10.89 -8.94 6.89
N TYR A 172 -11.64 -8.20 7.71
CA TYR A 172 -12.62 -8.79 8.65
C TYR A 172 -13.69 -9.63 7.95
N ALA A 173 -14.31 -9.08 6.92
CA ALA A 173 -15.45 -9.73 6.26
C ALA A 173 -15.04 -11.06 5.60
N PHE A 174 -13.93 -11.05 4.89
CA PHE A 174 -13.39 -12.25 4.24
C PHE A 174 -12.96 -13.31 5.25
N LEU A 175 -12.19 -12.91 6.28
CA LEU A 175 -11.77 -13.84 7.33
C LEU A 175 -12.96 -14.49 8.04
N LYS A 176 -14.02 -13.71 8.29
CA LYS A 176 -15.26 -14.24 8.91
C LYS A 176 -15.92 -15.27 8.00
N GLU A 177 -16.17 -14.88 6.75
CA GLU A 177 -16.83 -15.76 5.77
C GLU A 177 -16.04 -17.07 5.58
N TYR A 178 -14.74 -16.97 5.34
CA TYR A 178 -13.87 -18.12 5.14
C TYR A 178 -13.86 -19.03 6.39
N SER A 179 -13.64 -18.46 7.57
CA SER A 179 -13.54 -19.23 8.81
C SER A 179 -14.82 -19.97 9.15
N LEU A 180 -15.99 -19.37 8.89
CA LEU A 180 -17.28 -20.01 9.16
C LEU A 180 -17.63 -21.07 8.11
N SER A 181 -17.44 -20.78 6.83
CA SER A 181 -17.74 -21.75 5.74
C SER A 181 -16.87 -23.00 5.85
N HIS A 182 -15.60 -22.84 6.25
CA HIS A 182 -14.66 -23.95 6.45
C HIS A 182 -14.72 -24.56 7.87
N LYS A 183 -15.64 -24.06 8.73
CA LYS A 183 -15.85 -24.58 10.09
C LYS A 183 -14.59 -24.51 10.97
N LEU A 184 -13.75 -23.49 10.73
CA LEU A 184 -12.54 -23.29 11.52
C LEU A 184 -12.87 -22.76 12.92
N THR A 185 -14.01 -22.05 13.07
CA THR A 185 -14.46 -21.46 14.33
C THR A 185 -15.98 -21.26 14.32
N SER A 186 -16.55 -20.91 15.48
CA SER A 186 -17.95 -20.49 15.56
C SER A 186 -18.05 -18.95 15.38
N GLU A 187 -19.24 -18.47 15.00
CA GLU A 187 -19.49 -17.02 14.88
C GLU A 187 -19.24 -16.30 16.19
N GLU A 188 -19.66 -16.89 17.32
CA GLU A 188 -19.45 -16.30 18.65
C GLU A 188 -17.95 -16.17 18.98
N GLU A 189 -17.17 -17.23 18.73
CA GLU A 189 -15.73 -17.25 18.97
C GLU A 189 -15.00 -16.27 18.05
N PHE A 190 -15.36 -16.21 16.78
CA PHE A 190 -14.80 -15.25 15.81
C PHE A 190 -15.04 -13.81 16.28
N ALA A 191 -16.29 -13.46 16.57
CA ALA A 191 -16.68 -12.12 17.01
C ALA A 191 -15.95 -11.72 18.30
N LYS A 192 -15.89 -12.62 19.28
CA LYS A 192 -15.20 -12.39 20.55
C LYS A 192 -13.74 -11.97 20.35
N ASN A 193 -13.05 -12.56 19.38
CA ASN A 193 -11.61 -12.34 19.17
C ASN A 193 -11.30 -11.26 18.12
N LEU A 194 -12.16 -11.05 17.11
CA LEU A 194 -11.85 -10.14 15.98
C LEU A 194 -12.78 -8.93 15.84
N ASP A 195 -13.88 -8.80 16.59
CA ASP A 195 -14.72 -7.59 16.49
C ASP A 195 -13.96 -6.31 16.88
N CYS A 196 -12.82 -6.43 17.56
CA CYS A 196 -11.98 -5.28 17.92
C CYS A 196 -11.31 -4.60 16.72
N ILE A 197 -11.29 -5.22 15.54
CA ILE A 197 -10.70 -4.62 14.33
C ILE A 197 -11.73 -3.91 13.44
N LYS A 198 -13.01 -3.97 13.76
CA LYS A 198 -14.05 -3.27 12.99
C LYS A 198 -13.95 -1.76 13.17
N ASP A 199 -14.06 -1.00 12.08
CA ASP A 199 -13.97 0.47 12.08
C ASP A 199 -14.89 1.12 13.13
N GLU A 200 -16.16 0.77 13.12
CA GLU A 200 -17.17 1.31 14.04
C GLU A 200 -16.89 1.01 15.52
N ASN A 201 -16.08 0.00 15.81
CA ASN A 201 -15.76 -0.46 17.16
C ASN A 201 -14.25 -0.68 17.35
N PHE A 202 -13.42 -0.07 16.49
CA PHE A 202 -11.97 -0.29 16.50
C PHE A 202 -11.41 -0.13 17.93
N SER A 203 -10.93 -1.22 18.48
CA SER A 203 -10.40 -1.29 19.85
C SER A 203 -9.19 -2.21 19.98
N LEU A 204 -8.56 -2.53 18.85
CA LEU A 204 -7.29 -3.28 18.86
C LEU A 204 -6.24 -2.41 19.56
N ASN A 205 -5.55 -2.98 20.53
CA ASN A 205 -4.57 -2.27 21.36
C ASN A 205 -3.68 -3.30 22.09
N GLU A 206 -2.66 -2.82 22.80
CA GLU A 206 -1.69 -3.67 23.49
C GLU A 206 -2.28 -4.68 24.51
N LYS A 207 -3.51 -4.49 24.97
CA LYS A 207 -4.12 -5.41 25.95
C LYS A 207 -4.75 -6.63 25.29
N ASN A 208 -5.31 -6.46 24.08
CA ASN A 208 -5.99 -7.54 23.36
C ASN A 208 -5.21 -8.10 22.16
N ALA A 209 -4.18 -7.40 21.71
CA ALA A 209 -3.40 -7.84 20.54
C ALA A 209 -2.84 -9.27 20.69
N GLY A 210 -2.38 -9.64 21.88
CA GLY A 210 -1.89 -11.01 22.14
C GLY A 210 -2.97 -12.09 22.00
N GLU A 211 -4.21 -11.77 22.40
CA GLU A 211 -5.35 -12.68 22.25
C GLU A 211 -5.77 -12.80 20.77
N VAL A 212 -5.73 -11.68 20.05
CA VAL A 212 -5.96 -11.64 18.59
C VAL A 212 -4.94 -12.55 17.90
N ILE A 213 -3.65 -12.35 18.14
CA ILE A 213 -2.58 -13.16 17.53
C ILE A 213 -2.79 -14.65 17.81
N ALA A 214 -3.00 -15.03 19.08
CA ALA A 214 -3.21 -16.43 19.46
C ALA A 214 -4.42 -17.04 18.76
N PHE A 215 -5.48 -16.27 18.54
CA PHE A 215 -6.65 -16.73 17.81
C PHE A 215 -6.33 -16.94 16.31
N LEU A 216 -5.63 -15.99 15.70
CA LEU A 216 -5.21 -16.09 14.27
C LEU A 216 -4.29 -17.31 14.07
N ASP A 217 -3.34 -17.55 14.99
CA ASP A 217 -2.46 -18.74 14.95
C ASP A 217 -3.29 -20.02 15.00
N SER A 218 -4.36 -20.03 15.81
CA SER A 218 -5.24 -21.21 15.89
C SER A 218 -6.02 -21.47 14.60
N LEU A 219 -6.39 -20.41 13.87
CA LEU A 219 -7.06 -20.53 12.57
C LEU A 219 -6.08 -21.06 11.52
N GLU A 220 -4.87 -20.49 11.48
CA GLU A 220 -3.81 -20.92 10.55
C GLU A 220 -3.48 -22.39 10.73
N GLU A 221 -3.28 -22.82 11.98
CA GLU A 221 -2.99 -24.23 12.32
C GLU A 221 -4.10 -25.19 11.88
N LYS A 222 -5.37 -24.75 11.94
CA LYS A 222 -6.50 -25.54 11.48
C LYS A 222 -6.50 -25.70 9.96
N VAL A 223 -6.19 -24.63 9.22
CA VAL A 223 -6.08 -24.66 7.76
C VAL A 223 -4.92 -25.56 7.32
N GLU A 224 -3.76 -25.46 7.96
CA GLU A 224 -2.59 -26.31 7.64
C GLU A 224 -2.84 -27.80 7.92
N LYS A 225 -3.62 -28.11 8.95
CA LYS A 225 -3.94 -29.50 9.34
C LYS A 225 -5.12 -30.10 8.57
N SER A 226 -5.91 -29.26 7.91
CA SER A 226 -6.95 -29.73 7.00
C SER A 226 -6.26 -29.96 5.66
N PRO A 227 -5.85 -31.19 5.31
CA PRO A 227 -5.38 -31.43 3.96
C PRO A 227 -6.51 -31.02 3.04
N GLU A 228 -6.19 -30.30 1.98
CA GLU A 228 -7.14 -30.08 0.90
C GLU A 228 -7.62 -31.45 0.41
N GLU A 229 -8.65 -32.00 1.05
CA GLU A 229 -9.50 -32.91 0.35
C GLU A 229 -10.22 -32.06 -0.69
N ALA A 230 -9.53 -31.83 -1.81
CA ALA A 230 -10.17 -31.36 -3.02
C ALA A 230 -11.42 -32.23 -3.14
N GLN A 231 -12.57 -31.64 -2.85
CA GLN A 231 -13.82 -32.36 -2.97
C GLN A 231 -13.90 -32.75 -4.43
N LYS A 232 -13.52 -34.00 -4.73
CA LYS A 232 -13.74 -34.59 -6.05
C LYS A 232 -15.23 -34.68 -6.20
N GLU A 233 -15.80 -33.65 -6.81
CA GLU A 233 -17.21 -33.67 -7.19
C GLU A 233 -17.38 -34.83 -8.18
N PRO A 234 -18.24 -35.78 -7.89
CA PRO A 234 -18.43 -36.91 -8.80
C PRO A 234 -19.00 -36.39 -10.12
N GLY A 235 -18.23 -36.53 -11.18
CA GLY A 235 -18.67 -36.16 -12.54
C GLY A 235 -17.87 -35.03 -13.22
N ASN A 236 -16.95 -34.35 -12.52
CA ASN A 236 -16.13 -33.33 -13.14
C ASN A 236 -15.10 -33.90 -14.12
N THR A 237 -14.89 -33.21 -15.21
CA THR A 237 -13.77 -33.46 -16.13
C THR A 237 -12.44 -33.09 -15.48
N ALA A 238 -11.32 -33.56 -16.04
CA ALA A 238 -9.99 -33.26 -15.55
C ALA A 238 -9.71 -31.70 -15.53
N ASP A 239 -10.18 -31.00 -16.55
CA ASP A 239 -10.02 -29.56 -16.68
C ASP A 239 -10.86 -28.79 -15.63
N GLU A 240 -12.07 -29.25 -15.37
CA GLU A 240 -12.94 -28.67 -14.31
C GLU A 240 -12.35 -28.92 -12.93
N GLN A 241 -11.76 -30.10 -12.69
CA GLN A 241 -11.10 -30.39 -11.42
C GLN A 241 -9.86 -29.49 -11.22
N GLU A 242 -9.03 -29.34 -12.27
CA GLU A 242 -7.85 -28.43 -12.20
C GLU A 242 -8.27 -26.98 -11.90
N ALA A 243 -9.36 -26.50 -12.50
CA ALA A 243 -9.88 -25.16 -12.24
C ALA A 243 -10.34 -25.01 -10.78
N THR A 244 -11.04 -26.03 -10.24
CA THR A 244 -11.50 -26.06 -8.85
C THR A 244 -10.30 -26.05 -7.88
N ASP A 245 -9.28 -26.86 -8.14
CA ASP A 245 -8.09 -26.96 -7.31
C ASP A 245 -7.31 -25.63 -7.30
N LYS A 246 -7.21 -24.94 -8.43
CA LYS A 246 -6.59 -23.61 -8.53
C LYS A 246 -7.37 -22.56 -7.75
N GLN A 247 -8.69 -22.60 -7.82
CA GLN A 247 -9.55 -21.67 -7.09
C GLN A 247 -9.42 -21.89 -5.57
N ALA A 248 -9.50 -23.11 -5.11
CA ALA A 248 -9.33 -23.47 -3.70
C ALA A 248 -7.93 -23.03 -3.17
N PHE A 249 -6.89 -23.29 -3.96
CA PHE A 249 -5.53 -22.86 -3.64
C PHE A 249 -5.44 -21.34 -3.50
N LYS A 250 -6.07 -20.59 -4.42
CA LYS A 250 -6.07 -19.13 -4.38
C LYS A 250 -6.82 -18.60 -3.14
N GLU A 251 -7.99 -19.15 -2.84
CA GLU A 251 -8.78 -18.74 -1.66
C GLU A 251 -8.02 -18.99 -0.35
N ASN A 252 -7.30 -20.10 -0.27
CA ASN A 252 -6.45 -20.42 0.87
C ASN A 252 -5.30 -19.39 1.00
N LEU A 253 -4.65 -19.05 -0.12
CA LEU A 253 -3.60 -18.02 -0.12
C LEU A 253 -4.14 -16.66 0.33
N ASP A 254 -5.29 -16.26 -0.20
CA ASP A 254 -5.94 -14.99 0.17
C ASP A 254 -6.25 -14.99 1.68
N PHE A 255 -6.78 -16.11 2.20
CA PHE A 255 -7.07 -16.27 3.62
C PHE A 255 -5.80 -16.08 4.47
N LEU A 256 -4.71 -16.73 4.10
CA LEU A 256 -3.44 -16.64 4.84
C LEU A 256 -2.85 -15.22 4.78
N MET A 257 -2.98 -14.54 3.65
CA MET A 257 -2.51 -13.16 3.51
C MET A 257 -3.36 -12.19 4.34
N GLU A 258 -4.68 -12.32 4.32
CA GLU A 258 -5.57 -11.46 5.11
C GLU A 258 -5.39 -11.72 6.62
N LEU A 259 -5.21 -12.97 7.01
CA LEU A 259 -4.90 -13.36 8.39
C LEU A 259 -3.57 -12.77 8.86
N ASN A 260 -2.54 -12.83 8.01
CA ASN A 260 -1.22 -12.25 8.28
C ASN A 260 -1.29 -10.72 8.44
N THR A 261 -2.11 -10.05 7.64
CA THR A 261 -2.32 -8.58 7.73
C THR A 261 -2.85 -8.20 9.13
N VAL A 262 -3.85 -8.91 9.63
CA VAL A 262 -4.40 -8.66 10.98
C VAL A 262 -3.35 -8.98 12.06
N ARG A 263 -2.58 -10.06 11.89
CA ARG A 263 -1.50 -10.43 12.82
C ARG A 263 -0.45 -9.31 12.91
N GLN A 264 0.03 -8.82 11.78
CA GLN A 264 1.03 -7.74 11.69
C GLN A 264 0.50 -6.45 12.33
N ALA A 265 -0.77 -6.10 12.10
CA ALA A 265 -1.41 -4.96 12.78
C ALA A 265 -1.36 -5.13 14.31
N ALA A 266 -1.72 -6.32 14.80
CA ALA A 266 -1.70 -6.60 16.26
C ALA A 266 -0.27 -6.56 16.82
N GLU A 267 0.71 -7.11 16.11
CA GLU A 267 2.14 -7.08 16.51
C GLU A 267 2.67 -5.64 16.56
N THR A 268 2.24 -4.79 15.64
CA THR A 268 2.59 -3.36 15.63
C THR A 268 2.12 -2.67 16.92
N TRP A 269 0.92 -3.00 17.41
CA TRP A 269 0.43 -2.49 18.71
C TRP A 269 1.26 -2.97 19.90
N LEU A 270 1.81 -4.17 19.82
CA LEU A 270 2.70 -4.70 20.87
C LEU A 270 4.10 -4.10 20.84
N SER A 271 4.54 -3.67 19.66
CA SER A 271 5.92 -3.21 19.41
C SER A 271 6.25 -1.81 19.96
N LYS A 272 5.26 -0.96 20.22
CA LYS A 272 5.41 0.39 20.80
C LYS A 272 6.46 1.26 20.09
N GLU A 273 7.68 1.31 20.62
CA GLU A 273 8.76 2.21 20.16
C GLU A 273 9.32 1.82 18.78
N ASN A 274 9.11 0.60 18.33
CA ASN A 274 9.66 0.08 17.07
C ASN A 274 8.58 -0.12 16.00
N SER A 275 7.37 0.37 16.20
CA SER A 275 6.22 0.12 15.30
C SER A 275 6.51 0.47 13.83
N SER A 276 7.15 1.60 13.56
CA SER A 276 7.46 2.00 12.18
C SER A 276 8.54 1.12 11.53
N VAL A 277 9.49 0.62 12.32
CA VAL A 277 10.52 -0.30 11.81
C VAL A 277 9.89 -1.66 11.52
N LEU A 278 9.03 -2.12 12.41
CA LEU A 278 8.30 -3.37 12.23
C LEU A 278 7.41 -3.29 10.97
N ARG A 279 6.63 -2.22 10.84
CA ARG A 279 5.80 -1.99 9.65
C ARG A 279 6.62 -2.05 8.35
N ASP A 280 7.81 -1.42 8.30
CA ASP A 280 8.69 -1.48 7.13
C ASP A 280 9.13 -2.91 6.81
N GLN A 281 9.46 -3.70 7.84
CA GLN A 281 9.86 -5.10 7.69
C GLN A 281 8.70 -5.98 7.22
N ASP A 282 7.52 -5.77 7.77
CA ASP A 282 6.30 -6.49 7.42
C ASP A 282 5.89 -6.18 5.97
N MET A 283 5.95 -4.92 5.56
CA MET A 283 5.70 -4.53 4.16
C MET A 283 6.68 -5.21 3.20
N GLU A 284 7.98 -5.29 3.57
CA GLU A 284 8.98 -6.00 2.76
C GLU A 284 8.64 -7.49 2.64
N GLU A 285 8.22 -8.12 3.75
CA GLU A 285 7.81 -9.52 3.76
C GLU A 285 6.54 -9.74 2.90
N ASN A 286 5.55 -8.86 3.02
CA ASN A 286 4.32 -8.95 2.23
C ASN A 286 4.61 -8.83 0.73
N VAL A 287 5.49 -7.92 0.30
CA VAL A 287 5.92 -7.83 -1.10
C VAL A 287 6.57 -9.13 -1.57
N LYS A 288 7.39 -9.77 -0.74
CA LYS A 288 8.02 -11.07 -1.08
C LYS A 288 6.95 -12.16 -1.23
N LYS A 289 6.00 -12.24 -0.31
CA LYS A 289 4.88 -13.21 -0.37
C LYS A 289 4.04 -13.00 -1.64
N ILE A 290 3.70 -11.73 -1.96
CA ILE A 290 2.97 -11.39 -3.20
C ILE A 290 3.77 -11.86 -4.44
N LEU A 291 5.07 -11.63 -4.45
CA LEU A 291 5.92 -12.08 -5.57
C LEU A 291 5.93 -13.60 -5.69
N GLU A 292 6.01 -14.32 -4.57
CA GLU A 292 5.94 -15.80 -4.56
C GLU A 292 4.59 -16.31 -5.08
N ILE A 293 3.50 -15.64 -4.71
CA ILE A 293 2.15 -15.93 -5.24
C ILE A 293 2.16 -15.72 -6.76
N GLU A 294 2.64 -14.57 -7.23
CA GLU A 294 2.70 -14.24 -8.65
C GLU A 294 3.59 -15.20 -9.46
N GLN A 295 4.63 -15.76 -8.86
CA GLN A 295 5.46 -16.81 -9.49
C GLN A 295 4.67 -18.11 -9.72
N LYS A 296 3.62 -18.34 -8.95
CA LYS A 296 2.78 -19.56 -9.07
C LYS A 296 1.57 -19.34 -9.97
N ILE A 297 0.93 -18.16 -9.92
CA ILE A 297 -0.35 -17.92 -10.60
C ILE A 297 -0.28 -16.88 -11.73
N GLY A 298 0.81 -16.13 -11.83
CA GLY A 298 0.97 -15.02 -12.77
C GLY A 298 2.30 -15.06 -13.51
N SER A 299 2.82 -13.89 -13.85
CA SER A 299 4.09 -13.76 -14.56
C SER A 299 5.33 -13.81 -13.66
N GLY A 300 5.17 -13.76 -12.34
CA GLY A 300 6.26 -13.55 -11.40
C GLY A 300 6.84 -12.13 -11.48
N LYS A 301 6.07 -11.16 -11.96
CA LYS A 301 6.51 -9.76 -12.13
C LYS A 301 5.51 -8.79 -11.51
N LEU A 302 6.02 -7.85 -10.72
CA LEU A 302 5.23 -6.98 -9.84
C LEU A 302 5.68 -5.53 -9.97
N VAL A 303 4.74 -4.62 -10.22
CA VAL A 303 4.95 -3.17 -10.03
C VAL A 303 4.48 -2.83 -8.62
N ILE A 304 5.33 -2.19 -7.82
CA ILE A 304 4.95 -1.71 -6.49
C ILE A 304 4.92 -0.18 -6.45
N SER A 305 3.99 0.39 -5.71
CA SER A 305 3.91 1.85 -5.51
C SER A 305 3.81 2.16 -4.01
N ALA A 306 4.75 2.99 -3.52
CA ALA A 306 4.86 3.39 -2.12
C ALA A 306 5.41 4.80 -1.99
N HIS A 307 5.22 5.37 -0.80
CA HIS A 307 5.85 6.65 -0.44
C HIS A 307 7.38 6.50 -0.38
N UNK A 308 7.93 7.34 -0.86
CA UNK A 308 9.34 7.38 -0.97
C UNK A 308 10.13 7.16 0.30
N UNK A 309 9.59 7.35 1.33
CA UNK A 309 10.18 7.17 2.58
C UNK A 309 10.22 5.72 2.97
N UNK A 310 9.34 5.19 2.50
CA UNK A 310 9.29 3.81 2.63
C UNK A 310 10.24 3.10 1.76
N UNK A 311 10.61 3.65 1.09
CA UNK A 311 11.46 3.05 0.22
C UNK A 311 12.76 2.74 0.76
N ARG A 312 12.89 2.45 1.95
CA ARG A 312 14.04 1.74 2.53
C ARG A 312 14.10 0.27 2.07
N PHE A 313 13.40 -0.09 1.04
CA PHE A 313 13.64 -1.36 0.34
C PHE A 313 15.09 -1.44 -0.21
N ARG A 314 16.07 -1.09 0.61
CA ARG A 314 17.50 -1.07 0.23
C ARG A 314 18.02 -2.43 -0.24
N LYS A 315 17.27 -3.51 0.05
CA LYS A 315 17.66 -4.86 -0.39
C LYS A 315 16.75 -5.45 -1.47
N ALA A 316 15.54 -4.94 -1.64
CA ALA A 316 14.64 -5.40 -2.72
C ALA A 316 14.91 -4.70 -4.06
N CYS A 317 15.50 -3.49 -4.01
CA CYS A 317 15.95 -2.76 -5.21
C CYS A 317 17.39 -3.16 -5.64
N TYR A 318 17.77 -4.42 -5.44
CA TYR A 318 19.10 -4.91 -5.86
C TYR A 318 19.16 -5.19 -7.37
N PHE A 319 18.53 -4.33 -8.18
CA PHE A 319 18.71 -4.41 -9.62
C PHE A 319 18.90 -3.03 -10.26
N CYS A 320 19.63 -2.16 -9.56
CA CYS A 320 20.32 -1.04 -10.17
C CYS A 320 21.82 -1.23 -9.94
N SER A 321 22.44 -2.17 -10.62
CA SER A 321 23.88 -2.29 -10.74
C SER A 321 24.22 -2.44 -12.21
#